data_6be223f11ed2ef0f55ed11d2ab24f0da
#
_entry.id   6be223f11ed2ef0f55ed11d2ab24f0da
#
_cell.length_a   1.000
_cell.length_b   1.000
_cell.length_c   1.000
_cell.angle_alpha   90.00
_cell.angle_beta   90.00
_cell.angle_gamma   90.00
#
_symmetry.space_group_name_H-M   'P 1'
#
loop_
_entity.id
_entity.type
_entity.pdbx_description
1 polymer ?
#
loop_
_entity_poly.entity_id
_entity_poly.type
_entity_poly.pdbx_seq_one_letter_code
_entity_poly.pdbx_strand_id
1 'polypeptide(L)'
;LGVDTDKAIETLEKTPISLHCWQADDVVGFERGEAASGGIQSTGNYPGKARNIDELRQDIEKVNSLLAGTFRLNLHEIYGEFGGKQIDRNEVTVDQFTGWMQWAKEQNMKLDFNSTSFSHPKSGSLSLSNPDPAIREFWIEHTKRCRRIADAMGKFQNDPCIMNIWVHDGSKDITVEKGRYREILKNSLDEILAEELPNMKSCLEAKLFGIGLEAYTVG
;
A
#
# COMPACT_ATOMS: atom_id res chain seq x y z
N LEU A 1 -12.51 -28.40 -21.34
CA LEU A 1 -12.03 -28.34 -19.95
C LEU A 1 -13.16 -28.49 -18.92
N GLY A 2 -14.45 -28.51 -19.33
CA GLY A 2 -15.59 -28.72 -18.44
C GLY A 2 -15.88 -27.58 -17.44
N VAL A 3 -15.40 -26.37 -17.73
CA VAL A 3 -15.68 -25.20 -16.90
C VAL A 3 -17.04 -24.63 -17.25
N ASP A 4 -17.89 -24.46 -16.26
CA ASP A 4 -19.16 -23.73 -16.36
C ASP A 4 -18.84 -22.23 -16.30
N THR A 5 -18.83 -21.59 -17.46
CA THR A 5 -18.46 -20.16 -17.59
C THR A 5 -19.49 -19.23 -16.96
N ASP A 6 -20.76 -19.55 -17.02
CA ASP A 6 -21.82 -18.70 -16.46
C ASP A 6 -21.73 -18.70 -14.93
N LYS A 7 -21.53 -19.86 -14.33
CA LYS A 7 -21.30 -19.96 -12.88
C LYS A 7 -20.01 -19.27 -12.44
N ALA A 8 -18.95 -19.33 -13.24
CA ALA A 8 -17.69 -18.63 -12.94
C ALA A 8 -17.87 -17.11 -12.97
N ILE A 9 -18.60 -16.58 -13.94
CA ILE A 9 -18.95 -15.16 -14.05
C ILE A 9 -19.82 -14.73 -12.85
N GLU A 10 -20.88 -15.48 -12.53
CA GLU A 10 -21.73 -15.21 -11.37
C GLU A 10 -20.94 -15.19 -10.06
N THR A 11 -19.96 -16.06 -9.91
CA THR A 11 -19.08 -16.10 -8.74
C THR A 11 -18.19 -14.87 -8.70
N LEU A 12 -17.60 -14.47 -9.83
CA LEU A 12 -16.72 -13.30 -9.93
C LEU A 12 -17.46 -11.99 -9.63
N GLU A 13 -18.70 -11.84 -10.11
CA GLU A 13 -19.54 -10.66 -9.84
C GLU A 13 -19.80 -10.45 -8.33
N LYS A 14 -19.82 -11.54 -7.57
CA LYS A 14 -20.01 -11.53 -6.11
C LYS A 14 -18.71 -11.43 -5.32
N THR A 15 -17.56 -11.52 -5.99
CA THR A 15 -16.24 -11.49 -5.35
C THR A 15 -15.72 -10.06 -5.31
N PRO A 16 -15.53 -9.44 -4.14
CA PRO A 16 -14.98 -8.10 -4.05
C PRO A 16 -13.54 -8.07 -4.57
N ILE A 17 -13.25 -7.11 -5.45
CA ILE A 17 -11.91 -6.89 -6.00
C ILE A 17 -11.35 -5.62 -5.38
N SER A 18 -10.14 -5.73 -4.80
CA SER A 18 -9.42 -4.60 -4.24
C SER A 18 -8.65 -3.87 -5.34
N LEU A 19 -9.07 -2.65 -5.65
CA LEU A 19 -8.53 -1.82 -6.72
C LEU A 19 -7.50 -0.84 -6.16
N HIS A 20 -6.29 -0.87 -6.70
CA HIS A 20 -5.23 0.06 -6.31
C HIS A 20 -5.47 1.48 -6.85
N CYS A 21 -5.13 2.49 -6.03
CA CYS A 21 -5.31 3.91 -6.36
C CYS A 21 -4.14 4.53 -7.17
N TRP A 22 -3.07 3.82 -7.40
CA TRP A 22 -1.75 4.35 -7.80
C TRP A 22 -1.71 5.10 -9.13
N GLN A 23 -2.42 4.63 -10.14
CA GLN A 23 -2.28 5.19 -11.48
C GLN A 23 -2.99 6.54 -11.65
N ALA A 24 -3.95 6.86 -10.81
CA ALA A 24 -4.74 8.08 -10.96
C ALA A 24 -3.91 9.36 -10.76
N ASP A 25 -2.87 9.32 -9.93
CA ASP A 25 -1.94 10.44 -9.68
C ASP A 25 -0.49 10.15 -10.11
N ASP A 26 -0.25 9.02 -10.77
CA ASP A 26 1.07 8.58 -11.19
C ASP A 26 2.03 8.28 -10.02
N VAL A 27 1.48 7.70 -8.93
CA VAL A 27 2.20 7.23 -7.74
C VAL A 27 2.93 8.35 -6.96
N VAL A 28 2.46 9.58 -7.04
CA VAL A 28 3.08 10.73 -6.34
C VAL A 28 2.66 10.78 -4.87
N GLY A 29 1.36 10.58 -4.60
CA GLY A 29 0.78 10.79 -3.27
C GLY A 29 0.66 12.28 -2.91
N PHE A 30 0.20 12.54 -1.69
CA PHE A 30 -0.07 13.91 -1.21
C PHE A 30 0.72 14.26 0.06
N GLU A 31 1.69 13.45 0.39
CA GLU A 31 2.52 13.55 1.59
C GLU A 31 3.45 14.78 1.56
N ARG A 32 4.21 14.96 0.49
CA ARG A 32 5.28 15.99 0.41
C ARG A 32 5.32 16.77 -0.89
N GLY A 33 4.54 16.44 -1.88
CA GLY A 33 4.57 17.07 -3.20
C GLY A 33 5.85 16.80 -4.02
N GLU A 34 6.68 15.84 -3.61
CA GLU A 34 7.88 15.42 -4.32
C GLU A 34 7.58 14.24 -5.25
N ALA A 35 8.27 14.20 -6.39
CA ALA A 35 8.12 13.11 -7.35
C ALA A 35 8.62 11.78 -6.78
N ALA A 36 8.01 10.69 -7.21
CA ALA A 36 8.41 9.33 -6.88
C ALA A 36 9.90 9.08 -7.17
N SER A 37 10.58 8.45 -6.24
CA SER A 37 12.00 8.09 -6.33
C SER A 37 12.22 6.66 -5.83
N GLY A 38 13.45 6.15 -5.88
CA GLY A 38 13.80 4.86 -5.29
C GLY A 38 13.42 3.64 -6.13
N GLY A 39 13.41 3.75 -7.46
CA GLY A 39 13.25 2.62 -8.38
C GLY A 39 11.81 2.29 -8.74
N ILE A 40 10.84 3.00 -8.19
CA ILE A 40 9.48 3.02 -8.71
C ILE A 40 9.36 4.27 -9.55
N GLN A 41 9.47 4.09 -10.84
CA GLN A 41 9.23 5.14 -11.79
C GLN A 41 7.74 5.13 -12.11
N SER A 42 7.14 6.29 -12.00
CA SER A 42 5.82 6.52 -12.55
C SER A 42 5.79 6.24 -14.03
N THR A 43 4.64 5.82 -14.50
CA THR A 43 4.48 5.29 -15.86
C THR A 43 4.33 6.36 -16.92
N GLY A 44 4.33 7.64 -16.57
CA GLY A 44 4.23 8.56 -17.64
C GLY A 44 3.88 10.00 -17.38
N ASN A 45 3.62 10.44 -16.16
CA ASN A 45 3.30 11.85 -15.89
C ASN A 45 2.32 12.45 -16.93
N TYR A 46 1.23 11.74 -17.18
CA TYR A 46 0.24 12.09 -18.20
C TYR A 46 -0.56 13.35 -17.84
N PRO A 47 -1.01 14.14 -18.83
CA PRO A 47 -1.92 15.25 -18.58
C PRO A 47 -3.26 14.72 -18.04
N GLY A 48 -3.75 15.31 -16.97
CA GLY A 48 -5.00 14.90 -16.35
C GLY A 48 -4.85 13.95 -15.16
N LYS A 49 -3.64 13.60 -14.74
CA LYS A 49 -3.43 12.91 -13.47
C LYS A 49 -3.98 13.72 -12.29
N ALA A 50 -4.50 13.05 -11.28
CA ALA A 50 -4.99 13.69 -10.08
C ALA A 50 -3.87 14.49 -9.39
N ARG A 51 -4.16 15.72 -8.99
CA ARG A 51 -3.21 16.67 -8.38
C ARG A 51 -3.46 16.85 -6.88
N ASN A 52 -4.61 16.39 -6.42
CA ASN A 52 -5.05 16.47 -5.03
C ASN A 52 -6.06 15.35 -4.74
N ILE A 53 -6.44 15.24 -3.48
CA ILE A 53 -7.33 14.18 -2.98
C ILE A 53 -8.72 14.25 -3.63
N ASP A 54 -9.25 15.43 -3.87
CA ASP A 54 -10.60 15.59 -4.45
C ASP A 54 -10.62 15.12 -5.91
N GLU A 55 -9.59 15.44 -6.68
CA GLU A 55 -9.45 14.93 -8.05
C GLU A 55 -9.29 13.40 -8.06
N LEU A 56 -8.49 12.84 -7.15
CA LEU A 56 -8.32 11.41 -7.02
C LEU A 56 -9.65 10.71 -6.67
N ARG A 57 -10.43 11.26 -5.74
CA ARG A 57 -11.76 10.74 -5.41
C ARG A 57 -12.70 10.76 -6.60
N GLN A 58 -12.73 11.85 -7.39
CA GLN A 58 -13.54 11.96 -8.61
C GLN A 58 -13.14 10.91 -9.65
N ASP A 59 -11.85 10.66 -9.84
CA ASP A 59 -11.37 9.61 -10.74
C ASP A 59 -11.82 8.22 -10.27
N ILE A 60 -11.72 7.93 -8.98
CA ILE A 60 -12.16 6.66 -8.40
C ILE A 60 -13.69 6.50 -8.54
N GLU A 61 -14.47 7.54 -8.28
CA GLU A 61 -15.92 7.55 -8.47
C GLU A 61 -16.25 7.25 -9.93
N LYS A 62 -15.52 7.85 -10.87
CA LYS A 62 -15.69 7.59 -12.30
C LYS A 62 -15.37 6.15 -12.65
N VAL A 63 -14.27 5.61 -12.18
CA VAL A 63 -13.90 4.21 -12.38
C VAL A 63 -14.98 3.29 -11.81
N ASN A 64 -15.43 3.52 -10.59
CA ASN A 64 -16.48 2.74 -9.93
C ASN A 64 -17.79 2.73 -10.73
N SER A 65 -18.12 3.85 -11.39
CA SER A 65 -19.32 3.95 -12.25
C SER A 65 -19.23 3.16 -13.56
N LEU A 66 -18.03 2.77 -13.97
CA LEU A 66 -17.77 2.08 -15.25
C LEU A 66 -17.54 0.57 -15.08
N LEU A 67 -17.25 0.13 -13.88
CA LEU A 67 -16.94 -1.27 -13.60
C LEU A 67 -18.17 -2.02 -13.10
N ALA A 68 -18.33 -3.26 -13.54
CA ALA A 68 -19.33 -4.18 -13.00
C ALA A 68 -18.75 -4.92 -11.78
N GLY A 69 -19.60 -5.29 -10.83
CA GLY A 69 -19.21 -6.04 -9.64
C GLY A 69 -19.00 -5.19 -8.39
N THR A 70 -18.38 -5.77 -7.39
CA THR A 70 -18.11 -5.12 -6.10
C THR A 70 -16.62 -4.80 -5.97
N PHE A 71 -16.29 -3.55 -5.65
CA PHE A 71 -14.91 -3.10 -5.51
C PHE A 71 -14.63 -2.63 -4.10
N ARG A 72 -13.37 -2.77 -3.73
CA ARG A 72 -12.75 -2.17 -2.56
C ARG A 72 -11.64 -1.24 -3.06
N LEU A 73 -11.42 -0.14 -2.41
CA LEU A 73 -10.28 0.72 -2.74
C LEU A 73 -9.08 0.33 -1.90
N ASN A 74 -7.99 -0.05 -2.54
CA ASN A 74 -6.72 -0.28 -1.88
C ASN A 74 -5.93 1.03 -1.83
N LEU A 75 -5.99 1.68 -0.67
CA LEU A 75 -5.38 2.99 -0.44
C LEU A 75 -3.97 2.82 0.12
N HIS A 76 -3.05 3.66 -0.32
CA HIS A 76 -1.70 3.72 0.23
C HIS A 76 -1.54 4.82 1.27
N GLU A 77 -0.58 4.65 2.16
CA GLU A 77 -0.29 5.61 3.21
C GLU A 77 0.01 7.02 2.67
N ILE A 78 0.71 7.15 1.54
CA ILE A 78 1.06 8.45 0.93
C ILE A 78 -0.15 9.29 0.46
N TYR A 79 -1.35 8.71 0.43
CA TYR A 79 -2.60 9.39 0.06
C TYR A 79 -3.37 9.94 1.27
N GLY A 80 -2.74 10.02 2.44
CA GLY A 80 -3.33 10.63 3.63
C GLY A 80 -3.70 12.11 3.44
N GLU A 81 -4.67 12.59 4.22
CA GLU A 81 -5.07 13.99 4.30
C GLU A 81 -4.18 14.74 5.28
N PHE A 82 -2.99 15.15 4.83
CA PHE A 82 -1.99 15.77 5.71
C PHE A 82 -2.26 17.25 6.01
N GLY A 83 -3.14 17.91 5.24
CA GLY A 83 -3.53 19.31 5.47
C GLY A 83 -2.36 20.30 5.44
N GLY A 84 -1.33 20.01 4.63
CA GLY A 84 -0.10 20.82 4.55
C GLY A 84 0.88 20.61 5.72
N LYS A 85 0.59 19.71 6.64
CA LYS A 85 1.52 19.34 7.73
C LYS A 85 2.56 18.35 7.22
N GLN A 86 3.80 18.52 7.66
CA GLN A 86 4.83 17.52 7.46
C GLN A 86 4.74 16.49 8.61
N ILE A 87 4.22 15.32 8.28
CA ILE A 87 4.14 14.16 9.19
C ILE A 87 5.01 13.08 8.56
N ASP A 88 6.01 12.60 9.29
CA ASP A 88 6.86 11.54 8.76
C ASP A 88 6.12 10.19 8.82
N ARG A 89 6.49 9.24 7.97
CA ARG A 89 5.78 7.96 7.80
C ARG A 89 5.71 7.13 9.07
N ASN A 90 6.71 7.24 9.95
CA ASN A 90 6.68 6.60 11.26
C ASN A 90 5.88 7.37 12.33
N GLU A 91 5.20 8.45 11.95
CA GLU A 91 4.35 9.26 12.82
C GLU A 91 2.88 9.28 12.38
N VAL A 92 2.57 8.75 11.19
CA VAL A 92 1.23 8.71 10.61
C VAL A 92 0.24 7.99 11.54
N THR A 93 -1.00 8.49 11.58
CA THR A 93 -2.10 7.94 12.39
C THR A 93 -3.38 7.82 11.57
N VAL A 94 -4.43 7.28 12.16
CA VAL A 94 -5.75 7.20 11.54
C VAL A 94 -6.33 8.58 11.18
N ASP A 95 -5.90 9.64 11.85
CA ASP A 95 -6.43 10.99 11.64
C ASP A 95 -6.26 11.47 10.20
N GLN A 96 -5.18 11.05 9.54
CA GLN A 96 -4.92 11.38 8.14
C GLN A 96 -5.83 10.62 7.16
N PHE A 97 -6.64 9.68 7.64
CA PHE A 97 -7.49 8.83 6.80
C PHE A 97 -8.98 8.91 7.14
N THR A 98 -9.37 9.75 8.10
CA THR A 98 -10.77 9.88 8.52
C THR A 98 -11.67 10.36 7.38
N GLY A 99 -11.21 11.30 6.56
CA GLY A 99 -11.94 11.77 5.40
C GLY A 99 -12.11 10.68 4.33
N TRP A 100 -11.11 9.83 4.13
CA TRP A 100 -11.20 8.68 3.24
C TRP A 100 -12.22 7.64 3.73
N MET A 101 -12.24 7.37 5.03
CA MET A 101 -13.22 6.45 5.63
C MET A 101 -14.65 6.97 5.45
N GLN A 102 -14.88 8.26 5.67
CA GLN A 102 -16.19 8.88 5.52
C GLN A 102 -16.63 8.88 4.05
N TRP A 103 -15.76 9.31 3.14
CA TRP A 103 -16.02 9.30 1.70
C TRP A 103 -16.33 7.88 1.18
N ALA A 104 -15.54 6.88 1.56
CA ALA A 104 -15.77 5.50 1.14
C ALA A 104 -17.13 4.97 1.62
N LYS A 105 -17.54 5.33 2.83
CA LYS A 105 -18.87 5.01 3.35
C LYS A 105 -19.98 5.64 2.51
N GLU A 106 -19.84 6.91 2.10
CA GLU A 106 -20.80 7.62 1.25
C GLU A 106 -20.88 7.00 -0.16
N GLN A 107 -19.76 6.48 -0.67
CA GLN A 107 -19.71 5.75 -1.95
C GLN A 107 -20.13 4.28 -1.85
N ASN A 108 -20.53 3.80 -0.66
CA ASN A 108 -20.78 2.38 -0.39
C ASN A 108 -19.62 1.48 -0.78
N MET A 109 -18.40 1.98 -0.59
CA MET A 109 -17.15 1.31 -0.89
C MET A 109 -16.44 0.88 0.40
N LYS A 110 -15.68 -0.20 0.34
CA LYS A 110 -14.80 -0.62 1.43
C LYS A 110 -13.35 -0.23 1.14
N LEU A 111 -12.57 0.00 2.18
CA LEU A 111 -11.15 0.31 2.08
C LEU A 111 -10.30 -0.91 2.44
N ASP A 112 -9.23 -1.08 1.67
CA ASP A 112 -8.04 -1.83 2.02
C ASP A 112 -6.85 -0.86 2.09
N PHE A 113 -5.72 -1.30 2.62
CA PHE A 113 -4.62 -0.40 2.93
C PHE A 113 -3.25 -0.99 2.59
N ASN A 114 -2.29 -0.12 2.29
CA ASN A 114 -0.89 -0.48 2.08
C ASN A 114 0.05 0.42 2.88
N SER A 115 1.12 -0.18 3.40
CA SER A 115 2.31 0.57 3.78
C SER A 115 3.05 1.05 2.54
N THR A 116 3.80 2.16 2.69
CA THR A 116 4.58 2.73 1.58
C THR A 116 6.03 2.90 2.05
N SER A 117 6.92 2.04 1.56
CA SER A 117 8.33 2.06 1.95
C SER A 117 9.28 2.55 0.85
N PHE A 118 8.77 3.09 -0.23
CA PHE A 118 9.52 3.68 -1.35
C PHE A 118 9.39 5.22 -1.37
N SER A 119 10.19 5.88 -2.20
CA SER A 119 10.14 7.34 -2.41
C SER A 119 10.26 8.16 -1.11
N HIS A 120 11.18 7.77 -0.25
CA HIS A 120 11.48 8.42 1.02
C HIS A 120 13.00 8.49 1.22
N PRO A 121 13.56 9.53 1.87
CA PRO A 121 15.01 9.63 2.09
C PRO A 121 15.65 8.41 2.76
N LYS A 122 14.89 7.68 3.59
CA LYS A 122 15.36 6.45 4.25
C LYS A 122 15.04 5.16 3.46
N SER A 123 14.48 5.26 2.26
CA SER A 123 14.03 4.02 1.57
C SER A 123 15.13 3.31 0.80
N GLY A 124 16.17 3.93 0.33
CA GLY A 124 17.22 3.22 -0.40
C GLY A 124 16.75 1.98 -1.18
N SER A 125 17.59 0.99 -1.31
CA SER A 125 17.22 -0.34 -1.88
C SER A 125 16.67 -1.33 -0.83
N LEU A 126 16.81 -1.04 0.45
CA LEU A 126 16.40 -1.92 1.55
C LEU A 126 15.68 -1.11 2.64
N SER A 127 14.56 -1.62 3.09
CA SER A 127 13.75 -1.08 4.19
C SER A 127 13.73 -2.03 5.40
N LEU A 128 12.80 -2.97 5.41
CA LEU A 128 12.61 -3.95 6.48
C LEU A 128 13.76 -4.97 6.59
N SER A 129 14.51 -5.18 5.52
CA SER A 129 15.73 -6.00 5.52
C SER A 129 17.02 -5.19 5.64
N ASN A 130 16.94 -3.88 5.92
CA ASN A 130 18.10 -3.03 6.01
C ASN A 130 19.03 -3.48 7.16
N PRO A 131 20.34 -3.65 6.92
CA PRO A 131 21.29 -4.00 7.98
C PRO A 131 21.48 -2.89 9.03
N ASP A 132 21.21 -1.63 8.68
CA ASP A 132 21.20 -0.52 9.64
C ASP A 132 19.94 -0.59 10.53
N PRO A 133 20.09 -0.80 11.85
CA PRO A 133 18.97 -0.89 12.76
C PRO A 133 18.09 0.36 12.78
N ALA A 134 18.67 1.56 12.68
CA ALA A 134 17.92 2.81 12.77
C ALA A 134 17.00 3.00 11.56
N ILE A 135 17.43 2.60 10.36
CA ILE A 135 16.60 2.59 9.17
C ILE A 135 15.50 1.54 9.29
N ARG A 136 15.85 0.34 9.76
CA ARG A 136 14.91 -0.76 9.93
C ARG A 136 13.82 -0.45 10.96
N GLU A 137 14.19 0.11 12.12
CA GLU A 137 13.25 0.51 13.17
C GLU A 137 12.24 1.55 12.67
N PHE A 138 12.67 2.51 11.86
CA PHE A 138 11.79 3.48 11.21
C PHE A 138 10.71 2.78 10.38
N TRP A 139 11.09 1.81 9.55
CA TRP A 139 10.16 1.08 8.67
C TRP A 139 9.30 0.07 9.43
N ILE A 140 9.80 -0.52 10.50
CA ILE A 140 9.01 -1.37 11.40
C ILE A 140 7.90 -0.53 12.05
N GLU A 141 8.23 0.63 12.62
CA GLU A 141 7.23 1.51 13.22
C GLU A 141 6.21 2.01 12.20
N HIS A 142 6.66 2.44 11.00
CA HIS A 142 5.77 2.80 9.90
C HIS A 142 4.76 1.69 9.60
N THR A 143 5.24 0.46 9.42
CA THR A 143 4.36 -0.67 9.08
C THR A 143 3.40 -1.03 10.22
N LYS A 144 3.85 -0.97 11.48
CA LYS A 144 2.96 -1.14 12.65
C LYS A 144 1.85 -0.11 12.68
N ARG A 145 2.16 1.17 12.40
CA ARG A 145 1.16 2.23 12.30
C ARG A 145 0.17 1.99 11.19
N CYS A 146 0.64 1.61 10.02
CA CYS A 146 -0.24 1.25 8.90
C CYS A 146 -1.20 0.10 9.25
N ARG A 147 -0.75 -0.91 10.01
CA ARG A 147 -1.61 -1.98 10.51
C ARG A 147 -2.69 -1.45 11.47
N ARG A 148 -2.34 -0.55 12.39
CA ARG A 148 -3.31 0.07 13.30
C ARG A 148 -4.32 0.96 12.56
N ILE A 149 -3.88 1.67 11.51
CA ILE A 149 -4.77 2.42 10.63
C ILE A 149 -5.74 1.47 9.91
N ALA A 150 -5.25 0.37 9.37
CA ALA A 150 -6.07 -0.64 8.73
C ALA A 150 -7.08 -1.28 9.70
N ASP A 151 -6.70 -1.52 10.95
CA ASP A 151 -7.62 -2.00 11.98
C ASP A 151 -8.73 -0.99 12.27
N ALA A 152 -8.39 0.29 12.37
CA ALA A 152 -9.37 1.35 12.55
C ALA A 152 -10.33 1.46 11.34
N MET A 153 -9.82 1.34 10.12
CA MET A 153 -10.64 1.27 8.89
C MET A 153 -11.58 0.08 8.92
N GLY A 154 -11.07 -1.11 9.25
CA GLY A 154 -11.88 -2.32 9.35
C GLY A 154 -13.00 -2.21 10.38
N LYS A 155 -12.68 -1.67 11.55
CA LYS A 155 -13.68 -1.39 12.59
C LYS A 155 -14.74 -0.40 12.12
N PHE A 156 -14.34 0.69 11.47
CA PHE A 156 -15.26 1.72 10.96
C PHE A 156 -16.22 1.19 9.90
N GLN A 157 -15.73 0.38 8.98
CA GLN A 157 -16.52 -0.18 7.88
C GLN A 157 -17.26 -1.48 8.23
N ASN A 158 -17.08 -1.99 9.46
CA ASN A 158 -17.63 -3.26 9.95
C ASN A 158 -17.33 -4.44 8.99
N ASP A 159 -16.11 -4.46 8.46
CA ASP A 159 -15.61 -5.48 7.55
C ASP A 159 -14.07 -5.45 7.57
N PRO A 160 -13.37 -6.58 7.68
CA PRO A 160 -11.93 -6.56 7.80
C PRO A 160 -11.25 -5.78 6.67
N CYS A 161 -10.36 -4.84 7.04
CA CYS A 161 -9.48 -4.18 6.10
C CYS A 161 -8.31 -5.10 5.76
N ILE A 162 -8.05 -5.33 4.48
CA ILE A 162 -6.87 -6.07 4.05
C ILE A 162 -5.71 -5.09 3.97
N MET A 163 -4.68 -5.33 4.78
CA MET A 163 -3.48 -4.49 4.81
C MET A 163 -2.33 -5.21 4.13
N ASN A 164 -1.90 -4.69 3.01
CA ASN A 164 -0.80 -5.23 2.24
C ASN A 164 0.54 -4.65 2.70
N ILE A 165 1.46 -5.49 3.10
CA ILE A 165 2.84 -5.14 3.39
C ILE A 165 3.64 -5.48 2.13
N TRP A 166 3.85 -4.49 1.27
CA TRP A 166 4.69 -4.65 0.11
C TRP A 166 6.15 -4.43 0.47
N VAL A 167 6.95 -5.48 0.34
CA VAL A 167 8.39 -5.45 0.62
C VAL A 167 9.12 -5.11 -0.67
N HIS A 168 9.53 -3.84 -0.83
CA HIS A 168 10.22 -3.37 -2.02
C HIS A 168 11.73 -3.71 -2.05
N ASP A 169 12.23 -4.35 -1.03
CA ASP A 169 13.66 -4.59 -0.78
C ASP A 169 14.30 -5.44 -1.87
N GLY A 170 15.36 -4.91 -2.46
CA GLY A 170 16.09 -5.57 -3.53
C GLY A 170 17.43 -4.92 -3.82
N SER A 171 18.24 -5.54 -4.68
CA SER A 171 19.55 -5.06 -5.09
C SER A 171 19.73 -5.22 -6.59
N LYS A 172 20.44 -4.26 -7.23
CA LYS A 172 20.88 -4.38 -8.63
C LYS A 172 21.87 -5.51 -8.83
N ASP A 173 22.67 -5.79 -7.81
CA ASP A 173 23.62 -6.87 -7.79
C ASP A 173 23.13 -8.03 -6.94
N ILE A 174 23.52 -9.24 -7.33
CA ILE A 174 23.25 -10.43 -6.52
C ILE A 174 24.14 -10.37 -5.28
N THR A 175 23.51 -10.21 -4.11
CA THR A 175 24.22 -10.21 -2.84
C THR A 175 24.75 -11.58 -2.46
N VAL A 176 25.95 -11.63 -1.86
CA VAL A 176 26.55 -12.85 -1.34
C VAL A 176 25.79 -13.38 -0.11
N GLU A 177 25.32 -12.48 0.76
CA GLU A 177 24.69 -12.81 2.06
C GLU A 177 23.16 -12.87 1.99
N LYS A 178 22.60 -13.54 0.98
CA LYS A 178 21.14 -13.66 0.80
C LYS A 178 20.39 -14.13 2.06
N GLY A 179 20.96 -15.11 2.75
CA GLY A 179 20.38 -15.66 3.98
C GLY A 179 20.27 -14.62 5.09
N ARG A 180 21.27 -13.78 5.25
CA ARG A 180 21.29 -12.70 6.25
C ARG A 180 20.16 -11.68 6.02
N TYR A 181 19.96 -11.22 4.79
CA TYR A 181 18.88 -10.25 4.50
C TYR A 181 17.50 -10.86 4.71
N ARG A 182 17.30 -12.13 4.38
CA ARG A 182 16.05 -12.85 4.65
C ARG A 182 15.78 -13.03 6.14
N GLU A 183 16.82 -13.31 6.92
CA GLU A 183 16.71 -13.42 8.38
C GLU A 183 16.35 -12.07 9.01
N ILE A 184 16.99 -10.98 8.57
CA ILE A 184 16.66 -9.62 9.01
C ILE A 184 15.20 -9.30 8.67
N LEU A 185 14.76 -9.55 7.43
CA LEU A 185 13.36 -9.34 7.02
C LEU A 185 12.41 -10.15 7.89
N LYS A 186 12.70 -11.44 8.09
CA LYS A 186 11.88 -12.30 8.95
C LYS A 186 11.73 -11.72 10.35
N ASN A 187 12.82 -11.30 10.99
CA ASN A 187 12.77 -10.73 12.32
C ASN A 187 11.96 -9.43 12.38
N SER A 188 12.06 -8.59 11.35
CA SER A 188 11.24 -7.38 11.23
C SER A 188 9.76 -7.71 11.08
N LEU A 189 9.42 -8.70 10.27
CA LEU A 189 8.04 -9.15 10.09
C LEU A 189 7.49 -9.82 11.36
N ASP A 190 8.27 -10.63 12.06
CA ASP A 190 7.88 -11.23 13.35
C ASP A 190 7.50 -10.12 14.35
N GLU A 191 8.29 -9.05 14.42
CA GLU A 191 8.03 -7.92 15.30
C GLU A 191 6.78 -7.12 14.87
N ILE A 192 6.59 -6.89 13.58
CA ILE A 192 5.43 -6.19 13.03
C ILE A 192 4.15 -6.97 13.28
N LEU A 193 4.19 -8.28 13.10
CA LEU A 193 3.01 -9.15 13.18
C LEU A 193 2.68 -9.60 14.60
N ALA A 194 3.50 -9.31 15.59
CA ALA A 194 3.27 -9.68 16.98
C ALA A 194 2.03 -9.04 17.60
N GLU A 195 1.61 -7.86 17.12
CA GLU A 195 0.41 -7.18 17.59
C GLU A 195 -0.83 -7.78 16.92
N GLU A 196 -1.76 -8.31 17.72
CA GLU A 196 -3.05 -8.80 17.24
C GLU A 196 -4.03 -7.64 17.00
N LEU A 197 -4.58 -7.56 15.79
CA LEU A 197 -5.49 -6.50 15.35
C LEU A 197 -6.73 -7.16 14.71
N PRO A 198 -7.87 -7.19 15.42
CA PRO A 198 -8.99 -8.07 15.07
C PRO A 198 -9.80 -7.60 13.85
N ASN A 199 -9.71 -6.34 13.47
CA ASN A 199 -10.51 -5.76 12.39
C ASN A 199 -9.76 -5.66 11.07
N MET A 200 -8.56 -6.27 10.97
CA MET A 200 -7.77 -6.28 9.75
C MET A 200 -7.15 -7.64 9.48
N LYS A 201 -6.66 -7.83 8.26
CA LYS A 201 -5.86 -9.00 7.87
C LYS A 201 -4.60 -8.52 7.18
N SER A 202 -3.45 -9.03 7.59
CA SER A 202 -2.18 -8.74 6.93
C SER A 202 -1.98 -9.65 5.72
N CYS A 203 -1.54 -9.04 4.61
CA CYS A 203 -0.99 -9.73 3.44
C CYS A 203 0.46 -9.33 3.28
N LEU A 204 1.28 -10.22 2.76
CA LEU A 204 2.66 -9.96 2.39
C LEU A 204 2.78 -10.04 0.87
N GLU A 205 3.39 -9.04 0.29
CA GLU A 205 3.69 -8.98 -1.14
C GLU A 205 5.19 -8.81 -1.33
N ALA A 206 5.81 -9.79 -1.97
CA ALA A 206 7.19 -9.70 -2.37
C ALA A 206 7.34 -8.76 -3.58
N LYS A 207 8.49 -8.09 -3.70
CA LYS A 207 8.79 -7.26 -4.85
C LYS A 207 8.86 -8.12 -6.12
N LEU A 208 8.18 -7.68 -7.17
CA LEU A 208 8.33 -8.25 -8.50
C LEU A 208 9.75 -8.00 -9.01
N PHE A 209 10.42 -9.08 -9.41
CA PHE A 209 11.75 -9.04 -9.99
C PHE A 209 11.82 -8.08 -11.20
N GLY A 210 12.81 -7.20 -11.18
CA GLY A 210 13.12 -6.30 -12.30
C GLY A 210 12.35 -4.99 -12.37
N ILE A 211 11.38 -4.71 -11.49
CA ILE A 211 10.62 -3.44 -11.48
C ILE A 211 11.55 -2.24 -11.31
N GLY A 212 12.49 -2.28 -10.36
CA GLY A 212 13.50 -1.24 -10.14
C GLY A 212 14.85 -1.58 -10.73
N LEU A 213 14.91 -2.44 -11.74
CA LEU A 213 16.15 -2.97 -12.34
C LEU A 213 16.95 -3.85 -11.37
N GLU A 214 16.33 -4.43 -10.36
CA GLU A 214 16.98 -5.35 -9.43
C GLU A 214 17.28 -6.70 -10.09
N ALA A 215 18.46 -7.23 -9.79
CA ALA A 215 18.82 -8.62 -10.08
C ALA A 215 18.49 -9.56 -8.91
N TYR A 216 18.19 -9.02 -7.72
CA TYR A 216 17.86 -9.75 -6.52
C TYR A 216 16.77 -9.05 -5.71
N THR A 217 15.78 -9.80 -5.26
CA THR A 217 14.76 -9.38 -4.28
C THR A 217 14.90 -10.18 -3.00
N VAL A 218 14.63 -9.56 -1.84
CA VAL A 218 14.83 -10.20 -0.53
C VAL A 218 13.65 -11.11 -0.19
N GLY A 219 12.43 -10.71 -0.54
CA GLY A 219 11.18 -11.41 -0.27
C GLY A 219 10.86 -12.58 -1.19
#